data_f2b0756b01d563c8b5de9256b0c37643
#
_entry.id   f2b0756b01d563c8b5de9256b0c37643
#
_cell.length_a   1.000
_cell.length_b   1.000
_cell.length_c   1.000
_cell.angle_alpha   90.00
_cell.angle_beta   90.00
_cell.angle_gamma   90.00
#
_symmetry.space_group_name_H-M   'P 1'
#
loop_
_entity.id
_entity.type
_entity.pdbx_description
1 polymer ?
#
loop_
_entity_poly.entity_id
_entity_poly.type
_entity_poly.pdbx_seq_one_letter_code
_entity_poly.pdbx_strand_id
1 'polypeptide(L)'
;TFLSTLFLELEFAIYLGVLLSLVLFLAKTSTPKIPTLSFDGDSHSPNRKLVNIEQKPVKQCPQLKIIRIDMSVYFGSINHIQNRIARISEIERVHHILIVASGINFIDLAGVEALIAENNQLKKNNGGLYFVGIKSYVYKFAAKSGLVRKIGADHFFDHKTEAVAEIYKRLDQSQCQSCHALIFAECDYGTSDQVVNSYLA
;
A
#
# COMPACT_ATOMS: atom_id res chain seq x y z
N THR A 1 35.89 -12.52 -0.30
CA THR A 1 36.65 -13.13 -1.44
C THR A 1 38.15 -13.01 -1.21
N PHE A 2 38.74 -11.85 -0.87
CA PHE A 2 40.20 -11.68 -0.72
C PHE A 2 40.81 -12.62 0.34
N LEU A 3 40.19 -12.77 1.51
CA LEU A 3 40.63 -13.69 2.55
C LEU A 3 40.48 -15.18 2.13
N SER A 4 39.45 -15.51 1.33
CA SER A 4 39.27 -16.87 0.86
C SER A 4 40.28 -17.28 -0.22
N THR A 5 40.76 -16.33 -1.05
CA THR A 5 41.84 -16.62 -2.01
C THR A 5 43.19 -16.84 -1.36
N LEU A 6 43.37 -16.41 -0.11
CA LEU A 6 44.63 -16.59 0.62
C LEU A 6 44.73 -17.95 1.32
N PHE A 7 43.57 -18.56 1.67
CA PHE A 7 43.49 -19.80 2.45
C PHE A 7 42.87 -20.99 1.72
N LEU A 8 42.22 -20.75 0.58
CA LEU A 8 41.56 -21.78 -0.21
C LEU A 8 42.10 -21.77 -1.63
N GLU A 9 42.02 -22.93 -2.31
CA GLU A 9 42.30 -23.01 -3.74
C GLU A 9 41.39 -22.06 -4.52
N LEU A 10 41.89 -21.48 -5.63
CA LEU A 10 41.20 -20.44 -6.42
C LEU A 10 39.75 -20.81 -6.80
N GLU A 11 39.52 -22.09 -7.10
CA GLU A 11 38.21 -22.63 -7.46
C GLU A 11 37.19 -22.46 -6.32
N PHE A 12 37.55 -22.80 -5.08
CA PHE A 12 36.68 -22.63 -3.91
C PHE A 12 36.38 -21.16 -3.61
N ALA A 13 37.35 -20.28 -3.83
CA ALA A 13 37.13 -18.82 -3.65
C ALA A 13 36.10 -18.28 -4.63
N ILE A 14 36.10 -18.76 -5.89
CA ILE A 14 35.11 -18.39 -6.91
C ILE A 14 33.72 -18.89 -6.51
N TYR A 15 33.57 -20.16 -6.13
CA TYR A 15 32.26 -20.71 -5.72
C TYR A 15 31.70 -19.99 -4.49
N LEU A 16 32.53 -19.70 -3.49
CA LEU A 16 32.13 -18.98 -2.30
C LEU A 16 31.68 -17.55 -2.66
N GLY A 17 32.39 -16.88 -3.55
CA GLY A 17 32.04 -15.54 -4.04
C GLY A 17 30.67 -15.51 -4.75
N VAL A 18 30.42 -16.48 -5.64
CA VAL A 18 29.14 -16.62 -6.36
C VAL A 18 28.01 -16.91 -5.38
N LEU A 19 28.22 -17.87 -4.46
CA LEU A 19 27.20 -18.22 -3.46
C LEU A 19 26.86 -17.04 -2.56
N LEU A 20 27.85 -16.33 -2.04
CA LEU A 20 27.66 -15.16 -1.20
C LEU A 20 26.92 -14.03 -1.97
N SER A 21 27.32 -13.77 -3.21
CA SER A 21 26.65 -12.80 -4.07
C SER A 21 25.19 -13.16 -4.29
N LEU A 22 24.87 -14.42 -4.54
CA LEU A 22 23.50 -14.91 -4.71
C LEU A 22 22.67 -14.73 -3.44
N VAL A 23 23.22 -15.10 -2.28
CA VAL A 23 22.54 -14.92 -0.99
C VAL A 23 22.25 -13.46 -0.70
N LEU A 24 23.22 -12.57 -0.90
CA LEU A 24 23.04 -11.13 -0.70
C LEU A 24 22.01 -10.54 -1.68
N PHE A 25 22.01 -10.99 -2.93
CA PHE A 25 21.03 -10.59 -3.93
C PHE A 25 19.60 -11.01 -3.53
N LEU A 26 19.41 -12.27 -3.13
CA LEU A 26 18.13 -12.78 -2.69
C LEU A 26 17.64 -12.05 -1.43
N ALA A 27 18.50 -11.85 -0.44
CA ALA A 27 18.16 -11.12 0.78
C ALA A 27 17.70 -9.68 0.48
N LYS A 28 18.43 -8.97 -0.40
CA LYS A 28 18.09 -7.60 -0.81
C LYS A 28 16.79 -7.53 -1.59
N THR A 29 16.49 -8.53 -2.41
CA THR A 29 15.29 -8.57 -3.26
C THR A 29 14.03 -8.97 -2.47
N SER A 30 14.20 -9.66 -1.34
CA SER A 30 13.09 -10.11 -0.49
C SER A 30 12.48 -9.01 0.39
N THR A 31 13.10 -7.85 0.50
CA THR A 31 12.63 -6.73 1.33
C THR A 31 12.24 -5.52 0.46
N PRO A 32 11.01 -5.49 -0.10
CA PRO A 32 10.56 -4.37 -0.92
C PRO A 32 10.40 -3.10 -0.06
N LYS A 33 10.70 -1.94 -0.66
CA LYS A 33 10.40 -0.67 -0.02
C LYS A 33 8.89 -0.45 -0.01
N ILE A 34 8.33 -0.20 1.18
CA ILE A 34 6.90 0.07 1.38
C ILE A 34 6.75 1.40 2.13
N PRO A 35 7.01 2.54 1.45
CA PRO A 35 6.83 3.84 2.06
C PRO A 35 5.34 4.14 2.30
N THR A 36 5.06 4.85 3.38
CA THR A 36 3.76 5.49 3.59
C THR A 36 3.72 6.78 2.81
N LEU A 37 2.61 7.00 2.13
CA LEU A 37 2.37 8.20 1.34
C LEU A 37 1.22 9.01 1.92
N SER A 38 1.25 10.31 1.68
CA SER A 38 0.10 11.20 1.90
C SER A 38 0.06 12.28 0.83
N PHE A 39 -1.08 12.94 0.70
CA PHE A 39 -1.22 14.03 -0.26
C PHE A 39 -0.51 15.29 0.23
N ASP A 40 0.21 15.92 -0.68
CA ASP A 40 0.84 17.22 -0.48
C ASP A 40 -0.01 18.34 -1.08
N GLY A 41 -0.05 19.47 -0.40
CA GLY A 41 -0.77 20.66 -0.86
C GLY A 41 -2.25 20.72 -0.45
N ASP A 42 -2.95 21.71 -0.98
CA ASP A 42 -4.35 22.02 -0.68
C ASP A 42 -5.28 20.87 -1.13
N SER A 43 -6.31 20.58 -0.31
CA SER A 43 -7.29 19.51 -0.54
C SER A 43 -8.01 19.62 -1.89
N HIS A 44 -8.25 20.83 -2.36
CA HIS A 44 -8.95 21.10 -3.62
C HIS A 44 -8.09 21.14 -4.89
N SER A 45 -6.77 21.06 -4.77
CA SER A 45 -5.90 21.09 -5.96
C SER A 45 -6.04 19.80 -6.80
N PRO A 46 -6.37 19.88 -8.11
CA PRO A 46 -6.62 18.70 -8.94
C PRO A 46 -5.38 17.86 -9.19
N ASN A 47 -4.19 18.45 -9.07
CA ASN A 47 -2.91 17.80 -9.40
C ASN A 47 -2.07 17.47 -8.16
N ARG A 48 -2.68 17.16 -7.03
CA ARG A 48 -1.97 16.81 -5.80
C ARG A 48 -1.08 15.60 -5.98
N LYS A 49 0.12 15.72 -5.45
CA LYS A 49 1.12 14.63 -5.49
C LYS A 49 1.04 13.82 -4.20
N LEU A 50 1.23 12.51 -4.33
CA LEU A 50 1.52 11.65 -3.20
C LEU A 50 3.01 11.77 -2.88
N VAL A 51 3.33 12.13 -1.65
CA VAL A 51 4.69 12.27 -1.16
C VAL A 51 4.96 11.27 -0.04
N ASN A 52 6.21 10.84 0.08
CA ASN A 52 6.62 9.98 1.19
C ASN A 52 6.68 10.82 2.48
N ILE A 53 5.95 10.38 3.50
CA ILE A 53 5.88 11.07 4.79
C ILE A 53 7.21 11.14 5.53
N GLU A 54 8.15 10.22 5.24
CA GLU A 54 9.49 10.23 5.81
C GLU A 54 10.37 11.33 5.20
N GLN A 55 10.08 11.73 3.95
CA GLN A 55 10.83 12.79 3.25
C GLN A 55 10.21 14.17 3.46
N LYS A 56 8.89 14.23 3.60
CA LYS A 56 8.15 15.47 3.85
C LYS A 56 7.08 15.22 4.91
N PRO A 57 7.14 15.90 6.06
CA PRO A 57 6.13 15.78 7.09
C PRO A 57 4.81 16.38 6.57
N VAL A 58 3.85 15.53 6.29
CA VAL A 58 2.50 15.90 5.85
C VAL A 58 1.46 15.21 6.73
N LYS A 59 0.28 15.81 6.85
CA LYS A 59 -0.84 15.23 7.58
C LYS A 59 -1.24 13.89 6.97
N GLN A 60 -1.77 12.98 7.78
CA GLN A 60 -2.27 11.68 7.37
C GLN A 60 -3.71 11.50 7.83
N CYS A 61 -4.49 10.76 7.04
CA CYS A 61 -5.83 10.37 7.47
C CYS A 61 -5.73 9.32 8.59
N PRO A 62 -6.48 9.47 9.68
CA PRO A 62 -6.47 8.50 10.77
C PRO A 62 -7.16 7.17 10.41
N GLN A 63 -7.97 7.14 9.35
CA GLN A 63 -8.74 5.96 8.95
C GLN A 63 -8.25 5.31 7.66
N LEU A 64 -7.52 6.04 6.80
CA LEU A 64 -7.01 5.54 5.52
C LEU A 64 -5.50 5.69 5.45
N LYS A 65 -4.79 4.57 5.33
CA LYS A 65 -3.35 4.55 5.10
C LYS A 65 -3.06 4.30 3.61
N ILE A 66 -2.25 5.16 3.03
CA ILE A 66 -1.77 5.00 1.65
C ILE A 66 -0.33 4.49 1.71
N ILE A 67 -0.07 3.36 1.10
CA ILE A 67 1.27 2.77 1.00
C ILE A 67 1.63 2.52 -0.46
N ARG A 68 2.92 2.48 -0.78
CA ARG A 68 3.39 2.12 -2.12
C ARG A 68 4.26 0.87 -2.04
N ILE A 69 4.01 -0.06 -2.94
CA ILE A 69 4.84 -1.25 -3.12
C ILE A 69 5.65 -1.08 -4.40
N ASP A 70 6.97 -0.89 -4.24
CA ASP A 70 7.88 -0.59 -5.36
C ASP A 70 8.54 -1.84 -5.95
N MET A 71 8.05 -3.03 -5.62
CA MET A 71 8.57 -4.32 -6.09
C MET A 71 7.43 -5.30 -6.37
N SER A 72 7.79 -6.42 -6.99
CA SER A 72 6.83 -7.51 -7.25
C SER A 72 6.39 -8.20 -5.97
N VAL A 73 5.15 -8.72 -5.99
CA VAL A 73 4.53 -9.44 -4.87
C VAL A 73 4.65 -10.94 -5.15
N TYR A 74 5.58 -11.59 -4.50
CA TYR A 74 5.88 -12.99 -4.71
C TYR A 74 6.31 -13.67 -3.40
N PHE A 75 6.42 -14.97 -3.40
CA PHE A 75 6.75 -15.77 -2.22
C PHE A 75 7.87 -15.17 -1.33
N GLY A 76 8.95 -14.65 -1.94
CA GLY A 76 10.07 -14.07 -1.19
C GLY A 76 9.77 -12.72 -0.53
N SER A 77 8.78 -11.96 -1.01
CA SER A 77 8.43 -10.62 -0.49
C SER A 77 7.18 -10.61 0.40
N ILE A 78 6.41 -11.69 0.41
CA ILE A 78 5.10 -11.77 1.08
C ILE A 78 5.20 -11.44 2.56
N ASN A 79 6.09 -12.08 3.30
CA ASN A 79 6.20 -11.90 4.76
C ASN A 79 6.46 -10.42 5.12
N HIS A 80 7.26 -9.73 4.32
CA HIS A 80 7.53 -8.31 4.55
C HIS A 80 6.29 -7.43 4.30
N ILE A 81 5.53 -7.73 3.24
CA ILE A 81 4.28 -7.02 2.91
C ILE A 81 3.23 -7.27 3.99
N GLN A 82 3.04 -8.52 4.39
CA GLN A 82 2.08 -8.89 5.44
C GLN A 82 2.42 -8.24 6.78
N ASN A 83 3.69 -8.28 7.19
CA ASN A 83 4.14 -7.60 8.42
C ASN A 83 3.87 -6.09 8.37
N ARG A 84 4.02 -5.45 7.19
CA ARG A 84 3.71 -4.03 7.04
C ARG A 84 2.20 -3.77 7.17
N ILE A 85 1.36 -4.57 6.54
CA ILE A 85 -0.12 -4.47 6.63
C ILE A 85 -0.58 -4.73 8.06
N ALA A 86 -0.09 -5.80 8.69
CA ALA A 86 -0.41 -6.14 10.08
C ALA A 86 -0.02 -5.01 11.04
N ARG A 87 1.18 -4.42 10.87
CA ARG A 87 1.60 -3.28 11.68
C ARG A 87 0.65 -2.08 11.56
N ILE A 88 0.19 -1.77 10.34
CA ILE A 88 -0.78 -0.70 10.10
C ILE A 88 -2.10 -1.03 10.81
N SER A 89 -2.60 -2.24 10.65
CA SER A 89 -3.89 -2.65 11.20
C SER A 89 -3.88 -2.79 12.73
N GLU A 90 -2.84 -3.41 13.29
CA GLU A 90 -2.80 -3.78 14.71
C GLU A 90 -2.22 -2.68 15.60
N ILE A 91 -1.16 -1.99 15.13
CA ILE A 91 -0.47 -0.96 15.91
C ILE A 91 -1.03 0.43 15.61
N GLU A 92 -1.13 0.79 14.32
CA GLU A 92 -1.64 2.10 13.92
C GLU A 92 -3.19 2.17 13.94
N ARG A 93 -3.88 1.03 14.10
CA ARG A 93 -5.34 0.89 14.15
C ARG A 93 -6.06 1.43 12.90
N VAL A 94 -5.42 1.35 11.76
CA VAL A 94 -5.98 1.77 10.47
C VAL A 94 -6.33 0.52 9.65
N HIS A 95 -7.59 0.38 9.28
CA HIS A 95 -8.09 -0.82 8.63
C HIS A 95 -8.39 -0.63 7.13
N HIS A 96 -8.45 0.60 6.63
CA HIS A 96 -8.51 0.88 5.20
C HIS A 96 -7.11 1.17 4.68
N ILE A 97 -6.63 0.37 3.72
CA ILE A 97 -5.27 0.48 3.19
C ILE A 97 -5.32 0.58 1.67
N LEU A 98 -4.90 1.73 1.12
CA LEU A 98 -4.76 1.94 -0.31
C LEU A 98 -3.33 1.66 -0.74
N ILE A 99 -3.15 0.66 -1.60
CA ILE A 99 -1.87 0.28 -2.18
C ILE A 99 -1.69 0.96 -3.54
N VAL A 100 -0.68 1.82 -3.64
CA VAL A 100 -0.21 2.34 -4.92
C VAL A 100 0.60 1.22 -5.59
N ALA A 101 -0.01 0.60 -6.61
CA ALA A 101 0.46 -0.64 -7.23
C ALA A 101 1.28 -0.41 -8.52
N SER A 102 1.57 0.85 -8.87
CA SER A 102 2.34 1.19 -10.08
C SER A 102 3.76 0.60 -10.11
N GLY A 103 4.35 0.36 -8.92
CA GLY A 103 5.66 -0.29 -8.76
C GLY A 103 5.62 -1.82 -8.84
N ILE A 104 4.44 -2.43 -8.81
CA ILE A 104 4.29 -3.88 -8.87
C ILE A 104 4.47 -4.35 -10.31
N ASN A 105 5.51 -5.17 -10.55
CA ASN A 105 5.82 -5.69 -11.88
C ASN A 105 5.19 -7.06 -12.14
N PHE A 106 5.05 -7.89 -11.13
CA PHE A 106 4.28 -9.13 -11.22
C PHE A 106 3.76 -9.53 -9.83
N ILE A 107 2.76 -10.40 -9.84
CA ILE A 107 2.23 -11.08 -8.65
C ILE A 107 2.23 -12.57 -8.97
N ASP A 108 2.72 -13.41 -8.06
CA ASP A 108 2.58 -14.87 -8.17
C ASP A 108 1.34 -15.36 -7.41
N LEU A 109 1.09 -16.66 -7.47
CA LEU A 109 -0.07 -17.24 -6.81
C LEU A 109 -0.02 -17.13 -5.29
N ALA A 110 1.17 -17.25 -4.70
CA ALA A 110 1.36 -17.10 -3.27
C ALA A 110 1.10 -15.64 -2.83
N GLY A 111 1.51 -14.65 -3.65
CA GLY A 111 1.18 -13.24 -3.45
C GLY A 111 -0.32 -12.96 -3.51
N VAL A 112 -1.01 -13.60 -4.45
CA VAL A 112 -2.48 -13.51 -4.55
C VAL A 112 -3.15 -14.02 -3.28
N GLU A 113 -2.78 -15.20 -2.82
CA GLU A 113 -3.36 -15.80 -1.61
C GLU A 113 -3.09 -14.97 -0.35
N ALA A 114 -1.88 -14.44 -0.22
CA ALA A 114 -1.52 -13.56 0.88
C ALA A 114 -2.34 -12.27 0.89
N LEU A 115 -2.47 -11.58 -0.25
CA LEU A 115 -3.28 -10.36 -0.34
C LEU A 115 -4.77 -10.60 -0.04
N ILE A 116 -5.31 -11.77 -0.44
CA ILE A 116 -6.68 -12.17 -0.10
C ILE A 116 -6.81 -12.39 1.41
N ALA A 117 -5.85 -13.07 2.03
CA ALA A 117 -5.86 -13.30 3.47
C ALA A 117 -5.82 -11.98 4.27
N GLU A 118 -4.94 -11.05 3.88
CA GLU A 118 -4.86 -9.73 4.51
C GLU A 118 -6.16 -8.93 4.34
N ASN A 119 -6.74 -8.93 3.13
CA ASN A 119 -8.02 -8.25 2.91
C ASN A 119 -9.14 -8.85 3.78
N ASN A 120 -9.19 -10.17 3.93
CA ASN A 120 -10.17 -10.83 4.79
C ASN A 120 -9.97 -10.47 6.27
N GLN A 121 -8.73 -10.30 6.71
CA GLN A 121 -8.42 -9.85 8.06
C GLN A 121 -8.86 -8.39 8.30
N LEU A 122 -8.59 -7.51 7.35
CA LEU A 122 -9.04 -6.11 7.42
C LEU A 122 -10.56 -5.99 7.41
N LYS A 123 -11.26 -6.81 6.61
CA LYS A 123 -12.73 -6.85 6.55
C LYS A 123 -13.39 -7.19 7.89
N LYS A 124 -12.73 -7.96 8.77
CA LYS A 124 -13.25 -8.24 10.12
C LYS A 124 -13.39 -6.97 10.98
N ASN A 125 -12.61 -5.94 10.65
CA ASN A 125 -12.64 -4.64 11.30
C ASN A 125 -13.28 -3.56 10.40
N ASN A 126 -14.20 -3.95 9.51
CA ASN A 126 -14.88 -3.08 8.55
C ASN A 126 -13.94 -2.33 7.60
N GLY A 127 -12.73 -2.84 7.39
CA GLY A 127 -11.73 -2.26 6.50
C GLY A 127 -11.57 -3.04 5.19
N GLY A 128 -10.49 -2.80 4.47
CA GLY A 128 -10.16 -3.53 3.25
C GLY A 128 -8.87 -3.05 2.59
N LEU A 129 -8.39 -3.88 1.66
CA LEU A 129 -7.31 -3.52 0.75
C LEU A 129 -7.90 -2.93 -0.53
N TYR A 130 -7.30 -1.85 -0.98
CA TYR A 130 -7.63 -1.16 -2.22
C TYR A 130 -6.36 -0.99 -3.06
N PHE A 131 -6.51 -0.95 -4.37
CA PHE A 131 -5.38 -0.87 -5.30
C PHE A 131 -5.59 0.27 -6.28
N VAL A 132 -4.55 1.09 -6.50
CA VAL A 132 -4.58 2.14 -7.52
C VAL A 132 -3.37 2.05 -8.45
N GLY A 133 -3.62 2.24 -9.73
CA GLY A 133 -2.58 2.29 -10.76
C GLY A 133 -1.90 0.93 -11.00
N ILE A 134 -2.62 -0.17 -10.84
CA ILE A 134 -2.11 -1.51 -11.17
C ILE A 134 -1.89 -1.64 -12.67
N LYS A 135 -0.76 -2.21 -13.08
CA LYS A 135 -0.45 -2.40 -14.50
C LYS A 135 -1.40 -3.41 -15.15
N SER A 136 -1.82 -3.14 -16.38
CA SER A 136 -2.84 -3.95 -17.08
C SER A 136 -2.51 -5.45 -17.12
N TYR A 137 -1.24 -5.81 -17.33
CA TYR A 137 -0.86 -7.23 -17.35
C TYR A 137 -0.85 -7.87 -15.96
N VAL A 138 -0.55 -7.10 -14.91
CA VAL A 138 -0.65 -7.56 -13.51
C VAL A 138 -2.12 -7.74 -13.14
N TYR A 139 -2.98 -6.78 -13.51
CA TYR A 139 -4.42 -6.87 -13.30
C TYR A 139 -5.04 -8.09 -14.01
N LYS A 140 -4.64 -8.36 -15.26
CA LYS A 140 -5.10 -9.56 -15.99
C LYS A 140 -4.75 -10.87 -15.24
N PHE A 141 -3.54 -10.95 -14.69
CA PHE A 141 -3.13 -12.10 -13.89
C PHE A 141 -3.94 -12.15 -12.57
N ALA A 142 -4.08 -11.03 -11.87
CA ALA A 142 -4.86 -10.90 -10.64
C ALA A 142 -6.33 -11.33 -10.84
N ALA A 143 -6.95 -10.95 -11.96
CA ALA A 143 -8.30 -11.36 -12.32
C ALA A 143 -8.38 -12.86 -12.58
N LYS A 144 -7.45 -13.42 -13.37
CA LYS A 144 -7.40 -14.85 -13.71
C LYS A 144 -7.14 -15.72 -12.48
N SER A 145 -6.30 -15.28 -11.56
CA SER A 145 -5.99 -16.01 -10.31
C SER A 145 -7.06 -15.85 -9.22
N GLY A 146 -8.11 -15.07 -9.46
CA GLY A 146 -9.22 -14.90 -8.55
C GLY A 146 -9.06 -13.79 -7.50
N LEU A 147 -7.97 -13.03 -7.51
CA LEU A 147 -7.74 -11.92 -6.58
C LEU A 147 -8.87 -10.88 -6.69
N VAL A 148 -9.13 -10.41 -7.93
CA VAL A 148 -10.17 -9.39 -8.18
C VAL A 148 -11.55 -9.87 -7.74
N ARG A 149 -11.89 -11.14 -7.99
CA ARG A 149 -13.18 -11.72 -7.58
C ARG A 149 -13.32 -11.82 -6.06
N LYS A 150 -12.25 -12.16 -5.34
CA LYS A 150 -12.28 -12.36 -3.88
C LYS A 150 -12.20 -11.05 -3.08
N ILE A 151 -11.48 -10.07 -3.58
CA ILE A 151 -11.37 -8.75 -2.96
C ILE A 151 -12.59 -7.90 -3.31
N GLY A 152 -12.98 -7.87 -4.58
CA GLY A 152 -14.01 -7.02 -5.17
C GLY A 152 -13.42 -6.17 -6.30
N ALA A 153 -14.08 -6.09 -7.44
CA ALA A 153 -13.63 -5.24 -8.56
C ALA A 153 -13.66 -3.75 -8.20
N ASP A 154 -14.56 -3.36 -7.31
CA ASP A 154 -14.73 -2.03 -6.74
C ASP A 154 -13.64 -1.61 -5.74
N HIS A 155 -12.61 -2.43 -5.59
CA HIS A 155 -11.38 -2.14 -4.84
C HIS A 155 -10.18 -1.81 -5.74
N PHE A 156 -10.36 -1.82 -7.07
CA PHE A 156 -9.30 -1.57 -8.05
C PHE A 156 -9.62 -0.31 -8.85
N PHE A 157 -8.71 0.67 -8.82
CA PHE A 157 -8.91 1.99 -9.39
C PHE A 157 -7.77 2.37 -10.32
N ASP A 158 -8.09 3.13 -11.36
CA ASP A 158 -7.07 3.68 -12.27
C ASP A 158 -6.50 5.00 -11.70
N HIS A 159 -7.33 5.80 -11.05
CA HIS A 159 -6.97 7.12 -10.54
C HIS A 159 -7.07 7.22 -9.03
N LYS A 160 -6.08 7.89 -8.41
CA LYS A 160 -6.01 8.08 -6.96
C LYS A 160 -7.16 8.89 -6.37
N THR A 161 -7.69 9.85 -7.12
CA THR A 161 -8.84 10.68 -6.71
C THR A 161 -10.11 9.86 -6.63
N GLU A 162 -10.37 9.03 -7.63
CA GLU A 162 -11.48 8.09 -7.65
C GLU A 162 -11.37 7.08 -6.48
N ALA A 163 -10.18 6.50 -6.28
CA ALA A 163 -9.93 5.58 -5.17
C ALA A 163 -10.27 6.21 -3.81
N VAL A 164 -9.82 7.45 -3.58
CA VAL A 164 -10.08 8.15 -2.33
C VAL A 164 -11.57 8.44 -2.15
N ALA A 165 -12.25 8.94 -3.18
CA ALA A 165 -13.68 9.25 -3.13
C ALA A 165 -14.53 8.01 -2.80
N GLU A 166 -14.21 6.86 -3.41
CA GLU A 166 -14.92 5.60 -3.14
C GLU A 166 -14.59 5.02 -1.75
N ILE A 167 -13.34 5.11 -1.31
CA ILE A 167 -12.96 4.65 0.03
C ILE A 167 -13.57 5.58 1.09
N TYR A 168 -13.62 6.90 0.88
CA TYR A 168 -14.20 7.86 1.81
C TYR A 168 -15.63 7.51 2.21
N LYS A 169 -16.44 7.02 1.27
CA LYS A 169 -17.82 6.57 1.54
C LYS A 169 -17.90 5.40 2.52
N ARG A 170 -16.80 4.66 2.69
CA ARG A 170 -16.69 3.47 3.55
C ARG A 170 -16.05 3.77 4.91
N LEU A 171 -15.53 5.00 5.10
CA LEU A 171 -14.95 5.43 6.36
C LEU A 171 -16.05 5.73 7.39
N ASP A 172 -15.68 5.70 8.66
CA ASP A 172 -16.56 6.15 9.74
C ASP A 172 -16.76 7.66 9.66
N GLN A 173 -17.96 8.06 9.22
CA GLN A 173 -18.32 9.46 9.02
C GLN A 173 -18.34 10.26 10.32
N SER A 174 -18.59 9.62 11.46
CA SER A 174 -18.56 10.29 12.78
C SER A 174 -17.14 10.74 13.14
N GLN A 175 -16.15 9.92 12.83
CA GLN A 175 -14.74 10.28 12.97
C GLN A 175 -14.31 11.33 11.93
N CYS A 176 -14.85 11.26 10.71
CA CYS A 176 -14.54 12.26 9.67
C CYS A 176 -15.03 13.66 10.07
N GLN A 177 -16.22 13.78 10.66
CA GLN A 177 -16.79 15.06 11.12
C GLN A 177 -15.96 15.73 12.23
N SER A 178 -15.30 14.96 13.08
CA SER A 178 -14.42 15.46 14.14
C SER A 178 -12.96 15.60 13.73
N CYS A 179 -12.61 15.22 12.48
CA CYS A 179 -11.24 15.17 12.01
C CYS A 179 -10.72 16.54 11.55
N HIS A 180 -9.62 17.00 12.14
CA HIS A 180 -8.96 18.25 11.75
C HIS A 180 -7.85 18.05 10.70
N ALA A 181 -7.65 16.84 10.19
CA ALA A 181 -6.61 16.58 9.20
C ALA A 181 -6.95 17.15 7.83
N LEU A 182 -8.24 17.06 7.41
CA LEU A 182 -8.83 17.62 6.18
C LEU A 182 -7.94 17.38 4.94
N ILE A 183 -7.55 16.10 4.72
CA ILE A 183 -6.56 15.77 3.70
C ILE A 183 -7.19 15.59 2.33
N PHE A 184 -8.43 15.12 2.28
CA PHE A 184 -9.13 14.83 1.03
C PHE A 184 -10.12 15.93 0.70
N ALA A 185 -10.42 16.13 -0.57
CA ALA A 185 -11.47 17.07 -0.98
C ALA A 185 -12.83 16.70 -0.39
N GLU A 186 -13.06 15.42 -0.20
CA GLU A 186 -14.28 14.87 0.39
C GLU A 186 -14.45 15.24 1.87
N CYS A 187 -13.38 15.58 2.58
CA CYS A 187 -13.45 15.96 4.00
C CYS A 187 -14.20 17.28 4.23
N ASP A 188 -14.24 18.17 3.23
CA ASP A 188 -14.85 19.50 3.37
C ASP A 188 -16.37 19.45 3.16
N TYR A 189 -16.89 18.44 2.47
CA TYR A 189 -18.34 18.28 2.26
C TYR A 189 -19.12 17.97 3.54
N GLY A 190 -18.47 17.39 4.57
CA GLY A 190 -19.09 17.14 5.88
C GLY A 190 -19.29 18.39 6.75
N THR A 191 -18.54 19.46 6.49
CA THR A 191 -18.63 20.72 7.24
C THR A 191 -19.61 21.72 6.61
N SER A 192 -19.88 21.62 5.30
CA SER A 192 -20.79 22.54 4.59
C SER A 192 -22.26 22.31 4.91
N ASP A 193 -22.70 21.09 5.19
CA ASP A 193 -24.11 20.82 5.55
C ASP A 193 -24.50 21.33 6.94
N GLN A 194 -23.54 21.52 7.85
CA GLN A 194 -23.82 22.14 9.15
C GLN A 194 -23.90 23.65 9.10
N VAL A 195 -23.19 24.30 8.17
CA VAL A 195 -23.22 25.74 8.01
C VAL A 195 -24.54 26.21 7.37
N VAL A 196 -25.08 25.44 6.43
CA VAL A 196 -26.38 25.78 5.78
C VAL A 196 -27.55 25.68 6.75
N ASN A 197 -27.53 24.72 7.67
CA ASN A 197 -28.59 24.58 8.68
C ASN A 197 -28.51 25.59 9.81
N SER A 198 -27.38 26.26 10.04
CA SER A 198 -27.25 27.31 11.04
C SER A 198 -27.75 28.71 10.57
N TYR A 199 -27.94 28.87 9.26
CA TYR A 199 -28.52 30.10 8.68
C TYR A 199 -30.02 30.02 8.44
N LEU A 200 -30.64 28.84 8.67
CA LEU A 200 -32.09 28.63 8.50
C LEU A 200 -32.84 28.43 9.84
N ALA A 201 -32.13 28.53 10.97
CA ALA A 201 -32.70 28.55 12.32
C ALA A 201 -32.54 29.94 12.96
#